data_5319562cdfcb2cc9df3bff6bbbd7049a
#
_entry.id   5319562cdfcb2cc9df3bff6bbbd7049a
#
_cell.length_a   1.000
_cell.length_b   1.000
_cell.length_c   1.000
_cell.angle_alpha   90.00
_cell.angle_beta   90.00
_cell.angle_gamma   90.00
#
_symmetry.space_group_name_H-M   'P 1'
#
loop_
_entity.id
_entity.type
_entity.pdbx_description
1 polymer ?
#
loop_
_entity_poly.entity_id
_entity_poly.type
_entity_poly.pdbx_seq_one_letter_code
_entity_poly.pdbx_strand_id
1 'polypeptide(L)'
;MPRFNQRHAPRACAALLAAVAGLTHAAFANAHAVVGDRVFPATMTVDDPGVGDEFDTQFGHIKTSDDNGNGINVNTVSYEWDKLITKNLAFSVASQYVSQNAPDGGSAKGWDNVTLGVKYLAYTNPAHEFMASVGLKTEIGGTGAKSIANPYSTFTPAVYVGKGFGDLPASLGYLRPFAITAELGPNLTTASSDQGPNSLGWGMTLQYSIPYLQQQVKNLGLPQPLSNMVFVVEAPMSTCTAGACSGQTTGTINPGVLWLNRYGQFGIEAQIPVNRASGNHVGVLFDAHLYFDDLFPGSLGKPLF
;
A
#
# COMPACT_ATOMS: atom_id res chain seq x y z
N MET A 1 42.99 -28.54 43.44
CA MET A 1 42.26 -27.27 43.14
C MET A 1 42.69 -26.78 41.77
N PRO A 2 41.90 -26.94 40.71
CA PRO A 2 42.21 -26.36 39.40
C PRO A 2 41.56 -25.00 39.27
N ARG A 3 42.31 -24.02 38.80
CA ARG A 3 41.90 -22.64 38.53
C ARG A 3 41.08 -22.60 37.24
N PHE A 4 39.82 -22.15 37.33
CA PHE A 4 38.99 -21.78 36.19
C PHE A 4 39.49 -20.47 35.55
N ASN A 5 39.85 -20.54 34.27
CA ASN A 5 40.31 -19.42 33.48
C ASN A 5 39.08 -18.78 32.81
N GLN A 6 38.55 -17.68 33.36
CA GLN A 6 37.55 -16.85 32.72
C GLN A 6 38.23 -15.85 31.79
N ARG A 7 38.14 -16.05 30.50
CA ARG A 7 38.29 -15.01 29.47
C ARG A 7 37.78 -15.57 28.15
N HIS A 8 36.56 -15.18 27.73
CA HIS A 8 36.15 -15.01 26.34
C HIS A 8 34.65 -14.70 26.26
N ALA A 9 34.24 -13.46 26.54
CA ALA A 9 33.03 -12.88 26.02
C ALA A 9 33.07 -11.36 26.21
N PRO A 10 33.59 -10.60 25.26
CA PRO A 10 32.93 -9.40 24.83
C PRO A 10 33.10 -9.07 23.32
N ARG A 11 33.49 -10.02 22.45
CA ARG A 11 33.75 -9.72 21.04
C ARG A 11 32.51 -9.89 20.14
N ALA A 12 31.53 -10.66 20.52
CA ALA A 12 30.30 -10.88 19.71
C ALA A 12 29.30 -9.71 19.77
N CYS A 13 29.16 -9.03 20.92
CA CYS A 13 28.28 -7.87 21.05
C CYS A 13 28.78 -6.63 20.32
N ALA A 14 30.11 -6.44 20.23
CA ALA A 14 30.68 -5.28 19.51
C ALA A 14 30.53 -5.38 17.99
N ALA A 15 30.51 -6.61 17.44
CA ALA A 15 30.31 -6.82 16.00
C ALA A 15 28.86 -6.57 15.55
N LEU A 16 27.87 -6.87 16.40
CA LEU A 16 26.46 -6.57 16.11
C LEU A 16 26.16 -5.07 16.17
N LEU A 17 26.75 -4.35 17.13
CA LEU A 17 26.60 -2.89 17.25
C LEU A 17 27.33 -2.12 16.13
N ALA A 18 28.43 -2.63 15.62
CA ALA A 18 29.13 -2.02 14.48
C ALA A 18 28.41 -2.24 13.14
N ALA A 19 27.66 -3.34 12.99
CA ALA A 19 26.84 -3.58 11.80
C ALA A 19 25.60 -2.65 11.73
N VAL A 20 25.06 -2.22 12.88
CA VAL A 20 23.94 -1.28 12.95
C VAL A 20 24.40 0.17 12.75
N ALA A 21 25.62 0.53 13.12
CA ALA A 21 26.16 1.90 12.97
C ALA A 21 26.63 2.23 11.54
N GLY A 22 26.80 1.26 10.65
CA GLY A 22 27.20 1.46 9.24
C GLY A 22 26.06 1.84 8.29
N LEU A 23 24.79 1.90 8.76
CA LEU A 23 23.59 2.09 7.91
C LEU A 23 23.11 3.55 7.81
N THR A 24 23.90 4.54 8.25
CA THR A 24 23.40 5.92 8.47
C THR A 24 23.56 6.87 7.28
N HIS A 25 23.92 6.43 6.08
CA HIS A 25 23.91 7.28 4.87
C HIS A 25 23.42 6.46 3.67
N ALA A 26 22.21 5.92 3.74
CA ALA A 26 21.57 5.37 2.57
C ALA A 26 20.84 6.52 1.84
N ALA A 27 21.38 6.93 0.71
CA ALA A 27 20.54 7.55 -0.31
C ALA A 27 19.38 6.58 -0.56
N PHE A 28 18.14 7.06 -0.51
CA PHE A 28 16.98 6.27 -0.90
C PHE A 28 17.24 5.81 -2.33
N ALA A 29 17.36 4.51 -2.55
CA ALA A 29 17.57 3.95 -3.85
C ALA A 29 16.25 3.86 -4.61
N ASN A 30 16.31 3.60 -5.89
CA ASN A 30 15.25 3.78 -6.89
C ASN A 30 14.05 2.79 -6.82
N ALA A 31 13.82 2.15 -5.69
CA ALA A 31 12.78 1.12 -5.51
C ALA A 31 11.37 1.68 -5.28
N HIS A 32 11.16 2.98 -5.43
CA HIS A 32 9.88 3.63 -5.20
C HIS A 32 9.48 4.48 -6.39
N ALA A 33 8.22 4.92 -6.40
CA ALA A 33 7.75 6.00 -7.23
C ALA A 33 8.55 7.28 -6.95
N VAL A 34 9.73 7.40 -7.55
CA VAL A 34 10.63 8.55 -7.38
C VAL A 34 10.51 9.47 -8.58
N VAL A 35 10.27 10.76 -8.33
CA VAL A 35 10.24 11.80 -9.34
C VAL A 35 10.87 13.09 -8.81
N GLY A 36 12.03 13.48 -9.36
CA GLY A 36 12.85 14.55 -8.78
C GLY A 36 13.33 14.17 -7.38
N ASP A 37 13.10 15.07 -6.41
CA ASP A 37 13.43 14.83 -5.00
C ASP A 37 12.30 14.14 -4.22
N ARG A 38 11.18 13.86 -4.87
CA ARG A 38 10.00 13.25 -4.25
C ARG A 38 10.05 11.75 -4.32
N VAL A 39 9.81 11.12 -3.17
CA VAL A 39 9.43 9.71 -3.03
C VAL A 39 7.94 9.67 -2.71
N PHE A 40 7.16 8.98 -3.51
CA PHE A 40 5.79 8.55 -3.16
C PHE A 40 5.93 7.15 -2.57
N PRO A 41 5.70 6.95 -1.27
CA PRO A 41 5.70 5.61 -0.68
C PRO A 41 4.55 4.78 -1.24
N ALA A 42 4.69 3.48 -1.26
CA ALA A 42 3.58 2.58 -1.53
C ALA A 42 2.51 2.78 -0.44
N THR A 43 1.32 3.20 -0.85
CA THR A 43 0.19 3.45 0.03
C THR A 43 -0.62 2.16 0.23
N MET A 44 -1.34 2.05 1.36
CA MET A 44 -1.88 0.76 1.81
C MET A 44 -3.22 0.39 1.15
N THR A 45 -4.01 1.40 0.78
CA THR A 45 -5.38 1.18 0.27
C THR A 45 -5.70 1.93 -1.02
N VAL A 46 -5.00 3.02 -1.30
CA VAL A 46 -5.08 3.77 -2.57
C VAL A 46 -3.78 3.52 -3.31
N ASP A 47 -3.82 2.90 -4.48
CA ASP A 47 -2.63 2.54 -5.23
C ASP A 47 -1.88 3.80 -5.73
N ASP A 48 -0.56 3.78 -5.66
CA ASP A 48 0.31 4.88 -6.08
C ASP A 48 0.64 4.80 -7.58
N PRO A 49 1.17 5.87 -8.21
CA PRO A 49 1.50 5.86 -9.64
C PRO A 49 2.83 5.16 -9.98
N GLY A 50 3.54 4.60 -9.01
CA GLY A 50 4.82 3.92 -9.22
C GLY A 50 4.70 2.58 -9.93
N VAL A 51 5.83 2.10 -10.40
CA VAL A 51 6.06 0.73 -10.85
C VAL A 51 7.39 0.26 -10.29
N GLY A 52 7.44 -0.92 -9.68
CA GLY A 52 8.61 -1.46 -8.98
C GLY A 52 8.72 -2.97 -9.07
N ASP A 53 9.83 -3.50 -8.58
CA ASP A 53 10.00 -4.90 -8.21
C ASP A 53 9.77 -5.01 -6.70
N GLU A 54 8.58 -5.40 -6.28
CA GLU A 54 8.15 -5.26 -4.88
C GLU A 54 7.31 -6.45 -4.43
N PHE A 55 7.25 -6.63 -3.12
CA PHE A 55 6.35 -7.59 -2.49
C PHE A 55 5.68 -6.93 -1.30
N ASP A 56 4.38 -6.85 -1.35
CA ASP A 56 3.54 -6.34 -0.29
C ASP A 56 2.79 -7.45 0.46
N THR A 57 2.65 -7.30 1.76
CA THR A 57 1.77 -8.14 2.57
C THR A 57 1.08 -7.29 3.65
N GLN A 58 -0.24 -7.44 3.74
CA GLN A 58 -1.05 -6.67 4.68
C GLN A 58 -1.85 -7.59 5.59
N PHE A 59 -2.09 -7.12 6.82
CA PHE A 59 -2.91 -7.79 7.83
C PHE A 59 -4.02 -6.84 8.25
N GLY A 60 -5.24 -7.17 7.88
CA GLY A 60 -6.43 -6.36 8.17
C GLY A 60 -7.32 -6.99 9.23
N HIS A 61 -7.89 -6.15 10.09
CA HIS A 61 -8.96 -6.52 10.99
C HIS A 61 -10.05 -5.44 10.97
N ILE A 62 -11.26 -5.85 10.61
CA ILE A 62 -12.43 -4.97 10.66
C ILE A 62 -13.64 -5.73 11.19
N LYS A 63 -14.52 -5.02 11.87
CA LYS A 63 -15.83 -5.54 12.23
C LYS A 63 -16.87 -4.94 11.28
N THR A 64 -17.55 -5.78 10.53
CA THR A 64 -18.67 -5.41 9.65
C THR A 64 -19.99 -5.93 10.22
N SER A 65 -21.10 -5.76 9.51
CA SER A 65 -22.40 -6.28 9.89
C SER A 65 -23.00 -7.14 8.78
N ASP A 66 -23.71 -8.20 9.17
CA ASP A 66 -24.54 -8.94 8.23
C ASP A 66 -25.84 -8.16 7.89
N ASP A 67 -26.68 -8.73 7.03
CA ASP A 67 -27.97 -8.15 6.62
C ASP A 67 -28.96 -7.95 7.79
N ASN A 68 -28.75 -8.66 8.90
CA ASN A 68 -29.55 -8.56 10.12
C ASN A 68 -28.96 -7.57 11.14
N GLY A 69 -27.82 -6.95 10.84
CA GLY A 69 -27.11 -6.03 11.72
C GLY A 69 -26.21 -6.70 12.76
N ASN A 70 -26.01 -8.03 12.71
CA ASN A 70 -25.10 -8.73 13.59
C ASN A 70 -23.65 -8.45 13.17
N GLY A 71 -22.78 -8.22 14.14
CA GLY A 71 -21.38 -7.92 13.88
C GLY A 71 -20.60 -9.15 13.42
N ILE A 72 -19.93 -9.06 12.27
CA ILE A 72 -19.02 -10.07 11.73
C ILE A 72 -17.59 -9.57 11.90
N ASN A 73 -16.72 -10.33 12.56
CA ASN A 73 -15.29 -10.04 12.58
C ASN A 73 -14.64 -10.58 11.30
N VAL A 74 -13.99 -9.72 10.54
CA VAL A 74 -13.26 -10.05 9.32
C VAL A 74 -11.78 -9.81 9.54
N ASN A 75 -10.98 -10.85 9.33
CA ASN A 75 -9.53 -10.78 9.33
C ASN A 75 -9.03 -11.13 7.93
N THR A 76 -8.09 -10.35 7.43
CA THR A 76 -7.49 -10.53 6.10
C THR A 76 -5.98 -10.63 6.20
N VAL A 77 -5.40 -11.46 5.36
CA VAL A 77 -3.98 -11.47 5.04
C VAL A 77 -3.89 -11.42 3.53
N SER A 78 -3.39 -10.30 2.99
CA SER A 78 -3.22 -10.12 1.55
C SER A 78 -1.75 -10.15 1.17
N TYR A 79 -1.48 -10.42 -0.09
CA TYR A 79 -0.19 -10.23 -0.72
C TYR A 79 -0.37 -9.68 -2.13
N GLU A 80 0.59 -8.87 -2.56
CA GLU A 80 0.81 -8.47 -3.95
C GLU A 80 2.30 -8.59 -4.27
N TRP A 81 2.59 -9.16 -5.42
CA TRP A 81 3.94 -9.24 -5.96
C TRP A 81 3.96 -8.53 -7.30
N ASP A 82 4.80 -7.51 -7.37
CA ASP A 82 5.03 -6.72 -8.57
C ASP A 82 6.37 -7.06 -9.19
N LYS A 83 6.39 -7.15 -10.52
CA LYS A 83 7.57 -7.47 -11.31
C LYS A 83 7.73 -6.51 -12.47
N LEU A 84 8.84 -5.76 -12.48
CA LEU A 84 9.22 -4.95 -13.63
C LEU A 84 9.52 -5.82 -14.85
N ILE A 85 8.75 -5.60 -15.91
CA ILE A 85 9.02 -6.14 -17.25
C ILE A 85 10.06 -5.27 -17.94
N THR A 86 9.82 -3.94 -17.91
CA THR A 86 10.74 -2.89 -18.33
C THR A 86 10.79 -1.81 -17.26
N LYS A 87 11.60 -0.79 -17.40
CA LYS A 87 11.69 0.35 -16.46
C LYS A 87 10.34 1.03 -16.16
N ASN A 88 9.40 0.96 -17.09
CA ASN A 88 8.13 1.67 -17.00
C ASN A 88 6.91 0.73 -17.01
N LEU A 89 7.09 -0.57 -17.10
CA LEU A 89 6.01 -1.55 -17.18
C LEU A 89 6.21 -2.61 -16.10
N ALA A 90 5.24 -2.75 -15.22
CA ALA A 90 5.18 -3.81 -14.23
C ALA A 90 3.98 -4.74 -14.49
N PHE A 91 4.13 -5.99 -14.05
CA PHE A 91 3.08 -6.99 -13.93
C PHE A 91 2.91 -7.34 -12.46
N SER A 92 1.66 -7.56 -12.01
CA SER A 92 1.41 -7.97 -10.62
C SER A 92 0.55 -9.23 -10.51
N VAL A 93 0.71 -9.91 -9.37
CA VAL A 93 -0.14 -11.02 -8.91
C VAL A 93 -0.50 -10.78 -7.46
N ALA A 94 -1.81 -10.74 -7.17
CA ALA A 94 -2.31 -10.53 -5.82
C ALA A 94 -3.41 -11.53 -5.46
N SER A 95 -3.59 -11.77 -4.17
CA SER A 95 -4.75 -12.41 -3.58
C SER A 95 -4.78 -12.13 -2.08
N GLN A 96 -5.87 -12.54 -1.41
CA GLN A 96 -5.99 -12.41 0.05
C GLN A 96 -6.60 -13.67 0.65
N TYR A 97 -6.20 -13.99 1.87
CA TYR A 97 -6.89 -14.96 2.70
C TYR A 97 -7.83 -14.23 3.63
N VAL A 98 -9.11 -14.61 3.62
CA VAL A 98 -10.17 -14.00 4.41
C VAL A 98 -10.68 -14.99 5.45
N SER A 99 -10.89 -14.52 6.68
CA SER A 99 -11.54 -15.28 7.75
C SER A 99 -12.64 -14.42 8.36
N GLN A 100 -13.88 -14.86 8.20
CA GLN A 100 -15.08 -14.20 8.71
C GLN A 100 -15.69 -15.05 9.82
N ASN A 101 -16.03 -14.43 10.96
CA ASN A 101 -16.63 -15.10 12.10
C ASN A 101 -17.83 -14.29 12.61
N ALA A 102 -19.01 -14.89 12.55
CA ALA A 102 -20.25 -14.30 13.05
C ALA A 102 -20.50 -14.71 14.52
N PRO A 103 -21.24 -13.91 15.31
CA PRO A 103 -21.54 -14.21 16.72
C PRO A 103 -22.37 -15.46 16.95
N ASP A 104 -23.17 -15.86 15.98
CA ASP A 104 -23.99 -17.08 15.99
C ASP A 104 -23.21 -18.39 15.75
N GLY A 105 -21.87 -18.28 15.58
CA GLY A 105 -20.97 -19.39 15.32
C GLY A 105 -20.79 -19.71 13.83
N GLY A 106 -21.43 -18.95 12.93
CA GLY A 106 -21.18 -19.02 11.49
C GLY A 106 -19.74 -18.57 11.17
N SER A 107 -19.04 -19.31 10.31
CA SER A 107 -17.70 -18.93 9.85
C SER A 107 -17.52 -19.25 8.38
N ALA A 108 -16.83 -18.33 7.66
CA ALA A 108 -16.37 -18.56 6.31
C ALA A 108 -14.89 -18.19 6.24
N LYS A 109 -14.09 -19.02 5.57
CA LYS A 109 -12.65 -18.76 5.42
C LYS A 109 -12.13 -19.36 4.13
N GLY A 110 -11.11 -18.74 3.57
CA GLY A 110 -10.43 -19.23 2.38
C GLY A 110 -9.69 -18.12 1.64
N TRP A 111 -9.04 -18.51 0.57
CA TRP A 111 -8.45 -17.57 -0.36
C TRP A 111 -9.53 -16.92 -1.22
N ASP A 112 -9.39 -15.63 -1.45
CA ASP A 112 -10.16 -14.88 -2.44
C ASP A 112 -9.62 -15.14 -3.85
N ASN A 113 -10.28 -14.57 -4.85
CA ASN A 113 -9.85 -14.69 -6.24
C ASN A 113 -8.43 -14.15 -6.45
N VAL A 114 -7.73 -14.73 -7.42
CA VAL A 114 -6.45 -14.23 -7.89
C VAL A 114 -6.69 -12.97 -8.74
N THR A 115 -5.95 -11.92 -8.47
CA THR A 115 -5.89 -10.70 -9.29
C THR A 115 -4.57 -10.65 -10.05
N LEU A 116 -4.65 -10.42 -11.36
CA LEU A 116 -3.52 -10.13 -12.22
C LEU A 116 -3.55 -8.65 -12.60
N GLY A 117 -2.38 -8.00 -12.56
CA GLY A 117 -2.25 -6.59 -12.90
C GLY A 117 -1.18 -6.32 -13.95
N VAL A 118 -1.36 -5.24 -14.70
CA VAL A 118 -0.32 -4.58 -15.47
C VAL A 118 -0.42 -3.08 -15.24
N LYS A 119 0.72 -2.41 -14.99
CA LYS A 119 0.79 -0.96 -14.77
C LYS A 119 1.91 -0.39 -15.62
N TYR A 120 1.64 0.71 -16.31
CA TYR A 120 2.60 1.42 -17.14
C TYR A 120 2.77 2.86 -16.68
N LEU A 121 4.00 3.22 -16.29
CA LEU A 121 4.38 4.59 -15.97
C LEU A 121 4.46 5.40 -17.27
N ALA A 122 3.41 6.18 -17.54
CA ALA A 122 3.22 6.86 -18.81
C ALA A 122 3.91 8.23 -18.87
N TYR A 123 4.03 8.92 -17.72
CA TYR A 123 4.58 10.27 -17.70
C TYR A 123 5.24 10.59 -16.35
N THR A 124 6.37 11.31 -16.42
CA THR A 124 7.06 11.87 -15.25
C THR A 124 7.52 13.30 -15.56
N ASN A 125 7.41 14.18 -14.55
CA ASN A 125 7.94 15.55 -14.60
C ASN A 125 8.70 15.87 -13.31
N PRO A 126 10.03 15.66 -13.26
CA PRO A 126 10.83 15.87 -12.05
C PRO A 126 10.78 17.32 -11.52
N ALA A 127 10.70 18.32 -12.40
CA ALA A 127 10.67 19.73 -12.00
C ALA A 127 9.41 20.10 -11.20
N HIS A 128 8.33 19.36 -11.39
CA HIS A 128 7.06 19.55 -10.70
C HIS A 128 6.70 18.39 -9.79
N GLU A 129 7.62 17.44 -9.55
CA GLU A 129 7.37 16.24 -8.74
C GLU A 129 6.04 15.56 -9.14
N PHE A 130 5.80 15.41 -10.45
CA PHE A 130 4.55 14.86 -10.99
C PHE A 130 4.83 13.57 -11.76
N MET A 131 3.97 12.57 -11.53
CA MET A 131 3.97 11.33 -12.30
C MET A 131 2.56 10.83 -12.54
N ALA A 132 2.38 10.07 -13.64
CA ALA A 132 1.10 9.48 -14.00
C ALA A 132 1.30 8.11 -14.64
N SER A 133 0.45 7.16 -14.27
CA SER A 133 0.44 5.79 -14.76
C SER A 133 -0.97 5.38 -15.20
N VAL A 134 -1.00 4.36 -16.05
CA VAL A 134 -2.25 3.68 -16.44
C VAL A 134 -2.07 2.19 -16.18
N GLY A 135 -3.15 1.52 -15.83
CA GLY A 135 -3.10 0.08 -15.55
C GLY A 135 -4.41 -0.64 -15.82
N LEU A 136 -4.33 -1.94 -15.75
CA LEU A 136 -5.47 -2.85 -15.78
C LEU A 136 -5.25 -3.92 -14.72
N LYS A 137 -6.16 -4.01 -13.75
CA LYS A 137 -6.26 -5.13 -12.81
C LYS A 137 -7.40 -6.04 -13.25
N THR A 138 -7.21 -7.35 -13.17
CA THR A 138 -8.21 -8.37 -13.52
C THR A 138 -8.30 -9.38 -12.39
N GLU A 139 -9.38 -9.34 -11.64
CA GLU A 139 -9.75 -10.38 -10.70
C GLU A 139 -10.40 -11.55 -11.46
N ILE A 140 -9.85 -12.76 -11.32
CA ILE A 140 -10.30 -13.93 -12.05
C ILE A 140 -11.32 -14.69 -11.21
N GLY A 141 -12.59 -14.58 -11.57
CA GLY A 141 -13.70 -15.18 -10.85
C GLY A 141 -13.59 -16.70 -10.72
N GLY A 142 -13.95 -17.22 -9.55
CA GLY A 142 -13.98 -18.66 -9.27
C GLY A 142 -12.60 -19.30 -9.04
N THR A 143 -11.52 -18.54 -8.94
CA THR A 143 -10.19 -19.06 -8.60
C THR A 143 -9.98 -19.21 -7.10
N GLY A 144 -10.81 -18.56 -6.29
CA GLY A 144 -10.77 -18.63 -4.84
C GLY A 144 -11.73 -19.65 -4.22
N ALA A 145 -11.84 -19.62 -2.91
CA ALA A 145 -12.74 -20.49 -2.16
C ALA A 145 -14.20 -20.05 -2.35
N LYS A 146 -15.10 -20.96 -2.66
CA LYS A 146 -16.53 -20.68 -2.92
C LYS A 146 -17.25 -19.96 -1.74
N SER A 147 -16.72 -20.06 -0.54
CA SER A 147 -17.29 -19.40 0.66
C SER A 147 -16.87 -17.93 0.79
N ILE A 148 -15.91 -17.47 0.00
CA ILE A 148 -15.31 -16.13 0.08
C ILE A 148 -15.37 -15.44 -1.27
N ALA A 149 -14.85 -16.11 -2.31
CA ALA A 149 -14.59 -15.53 -3.63
C ALA A 149 -15.84 -15.44 -4.50
N ASN A 150 -15.94 -14.37 -5.26
CA ASN A 150 -16.99 -14.21 -6.27
C ASN A 150 -16.80 -15.20 -7.44
N PRO A 151 -17.89 -15.74 -8.00
CA PRO A 151 -17.81 -16.63 -9.15
C PRO A 151 -17.56 -15.90 -10.48
N TYR A 152 -17.62 -14.59 -10.50
CA TYR A 152 -17.45 -13.75 -11.69
C TYR A 152 -16.12 -12.99 -11.66
N SER A 153 -15.65 -12.58 -12.83
CA SER A 153 -14.44 -11.78 -12.97
C SER A 153 -14.74 -10.28 -12.95
N THR A 154 -13.76 -9.49 -12.53
CA THR A 154 -13.81 -8.02 -12.51
C THR A 154 -12.61 -7.46 -13.28
N PHE A 155 -12.85 -6.53 -14.20
CA PHE A 155 -11.84 -5.79 -14.94
C PHE A 155 -11.81 -4.36 -14.45
N THR A 156 -10.64 -3.88 -14.04
CA THR A 156 -10.44 -2.52 -13.51
C THR A 156 -9.35 -1.80 -14.30
N PRO A 157 -9.68 -1.20 -15.48
CA PRO A 157 -8.77 -0.22 -16.07
C PRO A 157 -8.72 1.02 -15.19
N ALA A 158 -7.53 1.52 -14.89
CA ALA A 158 -7.37 2.65 -13.99
C ALA A 158 -6.27 3.62 -14.43
N VAL A 159 -6.36 4.85 -13.93
CA VAL A 159 -5.34 5.88 -14.02
C VAL A 159 -4.88 6.22 -12.61
N TYR A 160 -3.59 6.49 -12.47
CA TYR A 160 -2.92 6.80 -11.22
C TYR A 160 -2.12 8.07 -11.40
N VAL A 161 -2.16 8.99 -10.44
CA VAL A 161 -1.40 10.22 -10.48
C VAL A 161 -0.75 10.52 -9.14
N GLY A 162 0.42 11.16 -9.17
CA GLY A 162 1.12 11.66 -7.98
C GLY A 162 1.66 13.06 -8.23
N LYS A 163 1.46 13.96 -7.24
CA LYS A 163 1.95 15.33 -7.26
C LYS A 163 2.55 15.68 -5.91
N GLY A 164 3.85 15.97 -5.86
CA GLY A 164 4.51 16.59 -4.72
C GLY A 164 4.45 18.11 -4.78
N PHE A 165 4.59 18.78 -3.65
CA PHE A 165 4.54 20.23 -3.56
C PHE A 165 5.94 20.86 -3.40
N GLY A 166 7.00 20.16 -3.83
CA GLY A 166 8.38 20.62 -3.77
C GLY A 166 8.68 21.86 -4.60
N ASP A 167 7.87 22.14 -5.61
CA ASP A 167 7.94 23.32 -6.48
C ASP A 167 7.34 24.60 -5.85
N LEU A 168 6.79 24.55 -4.66
CA LEU A 168 6.32 25.72 -3.91
C LEU A 168 7.51 26.66 -3.56
N PRO A 169 7.27 27.98 -3.48
CA PRO A 169 8.30 28.95 -3.11
C PRO A 169 8.85 28.72 -1.71
N ALA A 170 10.09 29.16 -1.45
CA ALA A 170 10.77 28.97 -0.16
C ALA A 170 10.00 29.54 1.04
N SER A 171 9.18 30.58 0.84
CA SER A 171 8.29 31.14 1.87
C SER A 171 7.24 30.15 2.38
N LEU A 172 6.91 29.12 1.58
CA LEU A 172 5.98 28.04 1.93
C LEU A 172 6.74 26.72 2.20
N GLY A 173 7.99 26.78 2.62
CA GLY A 173 8.88 25.64 2.77
C GLY A 173 8.28 24.45 3.51
N TYR A 174 7.54 24.69 4.61
CA TYR A 174 6.90 23.63 5.41
C TYR A 174 5.69 22.95 4.72
N LEU A 175 5.18 23.49 3.61
CA LEU A 175 4.17 22.84 2.78
C LEU A 175 4.80 21.95 1.69
N ARG A 176 6.08 22.15 1.37
CA ARG A 176 6.78 21.35 0.37
C ARG A 176 6.85 19.85 0.68
N PRO A 177 6.88 19.37 1.95
CA PRO A 177 6.80 17.95 2.27
C PRO A 177 5.46 17.28 1.95
N PHE A 178 4.39 18.03 1.70
CA PHE A 178 3.13 17.47 1.28
C PHE A 178 3.19 16.88 -0.14
N ALA A 179 2.44 15.81 -0.34
CA ALA A 179 2.15 15.23 -1.64
C ALA A 179 0.73 14.67 -1.65
N ILE A 180 0.18 14.50 -2.87
CA ILE A 180 -1.10 13.84 -3.10
C ILE A 180 -0.87 12.75 -4.14
N THR A 181 -1.43 11.57 -3.91
CA THR A 181 -1.64 10.54 -4.93
C THR A 181 -3.13 10.31 -5.12
N ALA A 182 -3.54 9.85 -6.28
CA ALA A 182 -4.93 9.52 -6.57
C ALA A 182 -5.02 8.45 -7.63
N GLU A 183 -6.10 7.66 -7.53
CA GLU A 183 -6.48 6.65 -8.51
C GLU A 183 -7.94 6.79 -8.93
N LEU A 184 -8.26 6.38 -10.16
CA LEU A 184 -9.62 6.37 -10.70
C LEU A 184 -9.76 5.26 -11.73
N GLY A 185 -10.77 4.40 -11.56
CA GLY A 185 -11.06 3.34 -12.54
C GLY A 185 -12.42 2.69 -12.34
N PRO A 186 -13.15 2.35 -13.42
CA PRO A 186 -14.37 1.55 -13.31
C PRO A 186 -14.03 0.09 -12.98
N ASN A 187 -14.80 -0.51 -12.08
CA ASN A 187 -14.83 -1.95 -11.83
C ASN A 187 -15.95 -2.56 -12.67
N LEU A 188 -15.56 -3.25 -13.73
CA LEU A 188 -16.47 -3.84 -14.72
C LEU A 188 -16.56 -5.35 -14.45
N THR A 189 -17.71 -5.80 -13.96
CA THR A 189 -17.92 -7.21 -13.62
C THR A 189 -18.49 -7.98 -14.83
N THR A 190 -18.24 -9.29 -14.88
CA THR A 190 -18.86 -10.20 -15.85
C THR A 190 -20.21 -10.74 -15.39
N ALA A 191 -20.64 -10.35 -14.17
CA ALA A 191 -21.93 -10.73 -13.63
C ALA A 191 -23.07 -9.81 -14.14
N SER A 192 -24.32 -10.23 -13.91
CA SER A 192 -25.47 -9.33 -14.02
C SER A 192 -25.40 -8.24 -12.94
N SER A 193 -26.02 -7.10 -13.18
CA SER A 193 -26.07 -5.98 -12.22
C SER A 193 -26.70 -6.33 -10.86
N ASP A 194 -27.49 -7.40 -10.80
CA ASP A 194 -28.13 -7.86 -9.56
C ASP A 194 -27.20 -8.76 -8.71
N GLN A 195 -26.20 -9.39 -9.35
CA GLN A 195 -25.28 -10.31 -8.69
C GLN A 195 -23.92 -9.66 -8.40
N GLY A 196 -23.47 -8.77 -9.30
CA GLY A 196 -22.21 -8.07 -9.19
C GLY A 196 -22.30 -6.74 -9.93
N PRO A 197 -22.83 -5.68 -9.30
CA PRO A 197 -22.97 -4.39 -9.95
C PRO A 197 -21.61 -3.78 -10.27
N ASN A 198 -21.53 -3.10 -11.43
CA ASN A 198 -20.38 -2.27 -11.76
C ASN A 198 -20.26 -1.12 -10.77
N SER A 199 -19.04 -0.68 -10.53
CA SER A 199 -18.76 0.50 -9.70
C SER A 199 -17.66 1.37 -10.30
N LEU A 200 -17.55 2.58 -9.82
CA LEU A 200 -16.42 3.46 -10.05
C LEU A 200 -15.56 3.48 -8.80
N GLY A 201 -14.38 2.85 -8.86
CA GLY A 201 -13.35 2.98 -7.85
C GLY A 201 -12.63 4.31 -8.00
N TRP A 202 -12.43 5.03 -6.90
CA TRP A 202 -11.63 6.23 -6.86
C TRP A 202 -11.02 6.40 -5.47
N GLY A 203 -9.82 6.93 -5.42
CA GLY A 203 -9.11 7.13 -4.17
C GLY A 203 -8.18 8.32 -4.23
N MET A 204 -7.85 8.85 -3.05
CA MET A 204 -6.88 9.91 -2.88
C MET A 204 -6.13 9.72 -1.57
N THR A 205 -4.83 10.00 -1.61
CA THR A 205 -3.96 10.02 -0.42
C THR A 205 -3.37 11.41 -0.26
N LEU A 206 -3.42 11.95 0.96
CA LEU A 206 -2.63 13.10 1.36
C LEU A 206 -1.45 12.58 2.21
N GLN A 207 -0.24 12.99 1.85
CA GLN A 207 1.00 12.53 2.48
C GLN A 207 1.79 13.72 3.04
N TYR A 208 2.46 13.53 4.20
CA TYR A 208 3.44 14.47 4.73
C TYR A 208 4.74 13.72 5.06
N SER A 209 5.79 13.98 4.30
CA SER A 209 7.07 13.25 4.38
C SER A 209 8.06 13.95 5.31
N ILE A 210 8.37 13.34 6.46
CA ILE A 210 9.45 13.81 7.35
C ILE A 210 10.82 13.66 6.70
N PRO A 211 11.14 12.57 5.95
CA PRO A 211 12.39 12.49 5.18
C PRO A 211 12.57 13.68 4.24
N TYR A 212 11.54 14.03 3.47
CA TYR A 212 11.57 15.19 2.57
C TYR A 212 11.80 16.51 3.35
N LEU A 213 11.08 16.71 4.46
CA LEU A 213 11.24 17.87 5.30
C LEU A 213 12.70 18.06 5.73
N GLN A 214 13.33 16.99 6.22
CA GLN A 214 14.70 17.04 6.73
C GLN A 214 15.76 17.21 5.66
N GLN A 215 15.53 16.64 4.47
CA GLN A 215 16.52 16.66 3.38
C GLN A 215 16.39 17.90 2.50
N GLN A 216 15.17 18.34 2.18
CA GLN A 216 14.92 19.36 1.17
C GLN A 216 14.47 20.72 1.73
N VAL A 217 14.05 20.77 3.00
CA VAL A 217 13.51 22.01 3.60
C VAL A 217 14.34 22.45 4.79
N LYS A 218 14.38 21.63 5.83
CA LYS A 218 15.10 21.96 7.07
C LYS A 218 15.42 20.70 7.85
N ASN A 219 16.70 20.45 8.07
CA ASN A 219 17.12 19.40 8.98
C ASN A 219 16.80 19.80 10.44
N LEU A 220 15.87 19.07 11.04
CA LEU A 220 15.44 19.26 12.43
C LEU A 220 16.21 18.37 13.42
N GLY A 221 17.12 17.50 12.93
CA GLY A 221 17.86 16.54 13.74
C GLY A 221 16.97 15.51 14.44
N LEU A 222 15.84 15.14 13.81
CA LEU A 222 14.90 14.19 14.40
C LEU A 222 15.53 12.80 14.48
N PRO A 223 15.40 12.11 15.63
CA PRO A 223 15.91 10.75 15.77
C PRO A 223 15.04 9.74 15.03
N GLN A 224 15.61 8.56 14.74
CA GLN A 224 14.81 7.42 14.31
C GLN A 224 13.92 6.92 15.48
N PRO A 225 12.70 6.43 15.17
CA PRO A 225 12.14 6.20 13.83
C PRO A 225 11.48 7.43 13.18
N LEU A 226 11.30 8.55 13.90
CA LEU A 226 10.56 9.73 13.42
C LEU A 226 11.12 10.31 12.12
N SER A 227 12.46 10.30 11.96
CA SER A 227 13.13 10.82 10.76
C SER A 227 12.73 10.13 9.46
N ASN A 228 12.16 8.93 9.54
CA ASN A 228 11.82 8.07 8.40
C ASN A 228 10.31 7.88 8.24
N MET A 229 9.49 8.65 8.96
CA MET A 229 8.04 8.52 8.90
C MET A 229 7.43 9.40 7.82
N VAL A 230 6.42 8.85 7.14
CA VAL A 230 5.48 9.59 6.30
C VAL A 230 4.10 9.43 6.90
N PHE A 231 3.47 10.55 7.27
CA PHE A 231 2.08 10.55 7.71
C PHE A 231 1.18 10.55 6.50
N VAL A 232 0.14 9.72 6.52
CA VAL A 232 -0.78 9.55 5.41
C VAL A 232 -2.23 9.65 5.89
N VAL A 233 -3.09 10.12 5.00
CA VAL A 233 -4.55 9.97 5.11
C VAL A 233 -5.02 9.50 3.77
N GLU A 234 -5.49 8.25 3.70
CA GLU A 234 -6.03 7.66 2.49
C GLU A 234 -7.55 7.71 2.48
N ALA A 235 -8.15 7.80 1.31
CA ALA A 235 -9.60 7.81 1.11
C ALA A 235 -9.97 6.88 -0.05
N PRO A 236 -9.91 5.54 0.14
CA PRO A 236 -10.38 4.59 -0.86
C PRO A 236 -11.90 4.58 -0.91
N MET A 237 -12.47 4.86 -2.08
CA MET A 237 -13.90 4.98 -2.30
C MET A 237 -14.37 4.13 -3.47
N SER A 238 -15.61 3.66 -3.40
CA SER A 238 -16.28 2.96 -4.49
C SER A 238 -17.71 3.49 -4.63
N THR A 239 -18.07 3.91 -5.83
CA THR A 239 -19.44 4.37 -6.15
C THR A 239 -20.09 3.34 -7.06
N CYS A 240 -21.13 2.68 -6.58
CA CYS A 240 -21.93 1.74 -7.35
C CYS A 240 -22.61 2.46 -8.53
N THR A 241 -22.48 1.93 -9.75
CA THR A 241 -23.01 2.57 -10.97
C THR A 241 -24.18 1.82 -11.59
N ALA A 242 -24.53 0.63 -11.08
CA ALA A 242 -25.60 -0.20 -11.63
C ALA A 242 -26.35 -0.96 -10.53
N GLY A 243 -27.52 -1.52 -10.86
CA GLY A 243 -28.32 -2.34 -9.94
C GLY A 243 -28.97 -1.53 -8.79
N ALA A 244 -29.33 -2.21 -7.72
CA ALA A 244 -30.08 -1.64 -6.58
C ALA A 244 -29.25 -0.62 -5.76
N CYS A 245 -27.91 -0.70 -5.82
CA CYS A 245 -27.01 0.22 -5.11
C CYS A 245 -26.61 1.45 -5.93
N SER A 246 -27.12 1.62 -7.16
CA SER A 246 -26.72 2.71 -8.07
C SER A 246 -26.74 4.08 -7.40
N GLY A 247 -25.61 4.80 -7.47
CA GLY A 247 -25.38 6.09 -6.82
C GLY A 247 -24.90 6.01 -5.37
N GLN A 248 -24.84 4.83 -4.74
CA GLN A 248 -24.31 4.66 -3.40
C GLN A 248 -22.78 4.68 -3.44
N THR A 249 -22.18 5.53 -2.63
CA THR A 249 -20.75 5.55 -2.39
C THR A 249 -20.42 4.92 -1.04
N THR A 250 -19.46 4.00 -1.04
CA THR A 250 -18.87 3.39 0.16
C THR A 250 -17.37 3.63 0.20
N GLY A 251 -16.75 3.48 1.35
CA GLY A 251 -15.29 3.63 1.54
C GLY A 251 -14.94 3.97 2.97
N THR A 252 -13.68 4.32 3.17
CA THR A 252 -13.13 4.66 4.48
C THR A 252 -12.24 5.89 4.37
N ILE A 253 -12.00 6.56 5.50
CA ILE A 253 -10.92 7.52 5.68
C ILE A 253 -9.90 6.86 6.60
N ASN A 254 -8.67 6.72 6.10
CA ASN A 254 -7.63 5.93 6.73
C ASN A 254 -6.45 6.81 7.15
N PRO A 255 -6.48 7.43 8.35
CA PRO A 255 -5.29 8.06 8.90
C PRO A 255 -4.27 6.99 9.30
N GLY A 256 -3.01 7.22 8.92
CA GLY A 256 -1.95 6.26 9.15
C GLY A 256 -0.56 6.85 9.15
N VAL A 257 0.41 5.98 9.33
CA VAL A 257 1.82 6.29 9.27
C VAL A 257 2.58 5.17 8.60
N LEU A 258 3.48 5.53 7.69
CA LEU A 258 4.42 4.65 7.03
C LEU A 258 5.83 4.95 7.58
N TRP A 259 6.56 3.92 7.93
CA TRP A 259 7.95 4.02 8.31
C TRP A 259 8.81 3.42 7.19
N LEU A 260 9.61 4.26 6.54
CA LEU A 260 10.40 3.91 5.37
C LEU A 260 11.85 3.60 5.75
N ASN A 261 12.41 2.58 5.09
CA ASN A 261 13.84 2.36 5.05
C ASN A 261 14.25 1.95 3.63
N ARG A 262 15.56 1.73 3.43
CA ARG A 262 16.08 1.40 2.09
C ARG A 262 15.49 0.10 1.50
N TYR A 263 15.14 -0.86 2.33
CA TYR A 263 14.81 -2.22 1.89
C TYR A 263 13.30 -2.52 1.93
N GLY A 264 12.52 -1.60 2.47
CA GLY A 264 11.09 -1.79 2.64
C GLY A 264 10.46 -0.72 3.50
N GLN A 265 9.17 -0.86 3.71
CA GLN A 265 8.40 -0.02 4.63
C GLN A 265 7.54 -0.88 5.55
N PHE A 266 7.11 -0.28 6.64
CA PHE A 266 6.05 -0.78 7.50
C PHE A 266 5.00 0.29 7.64
N GLY A 267 3.73 -0.12 7.60
CA GLY A 267 2.59 0.79 7.70
C GLY A 267 1.59 0.35 8.75
N ILE A 268 0.86 1.32 9.29
CA ILE A 268 -0.34 1.10 10.10
C ILE A 268 -1.37 2.17 9.80
N GLU A 269 -2.61 1.77 9.60
CA GLU A 269 -3.76 2.66 9.38
C GLU A 269 -4.96 2.25 10.21
N ALA A 270 -5.74 3.24 10.63
CA ALA A 270 -7.10 3.04 11.09
C ALA A 270 -8.07 3.20 9.92
N GLN A 271 -8.97 2.27 9.70
CA GLN A 271 -9.99 2.30 8.63
C GLN A 271 -11.31 2.80 9.20
N ILE A 272 -11.66 4.06 8.95
CA ILE A 272 -12.85 4.72 9.50
C ILE A 272 -13.93 4.78 8.41
N PRO A 273 -15.04 4.01 8.51
CA PRO A 273 -16.11 4.03 7.52
C PRO A 273 -16.72 5.41 7.34
N VAL A 274 -16.92 5.85 6.07
CA VAL A 274 -17.47 7.18 5.75
C VAL A 274 -18.98 7.26 5.97
N ASN A 275 -19.68 6.13 5.98
CA ASN A 275 -21.13 6.06 6.20
C ASN A 275 -21.53 4.64 6.65
N ARG A 276 -22.82 4.45 6.96
CA ARG A 276 -23.35 3.16 7.43
C ARG A 276 -23.22 2.03 6.41
N ALA A 277 -23.28 2.34 5.11
CA ALA A 277 -23.12 1.34 4.05
C ALA A 277 -21.67 0.83 3.97
N SER A 278 -20.72 1.65 4.40
CA SER A 278 -19.30 1.26 4.50
C SER A 278 -18.98 0.47 5.77
N GLY A 279 -19.87 0.51 6.76
CA GLY A 279 -19.70 -0.16 8.07
C GLY A 279 -19.95 0.77 9.25
N ASN A 280 -19.86 0.20 10.46
CA ASN A 280 -20.14 0.92 11.73
C ASN A 280 -18.97 0.87 12.72
N HIS A 281 -17.88 0.21 12.37
CA HIS A 281 -16.74 0.01 13.26
C HIS A 281 -15.45 0.41 12.58
N VAL A 282 -14.51 0.93 13.37
CA VAL A 282 -13.15 1.25 12.89
C VAL A 282 -12.38 -0.06 12.75
N GLY A 283 -11.77 -0.26 11.60
CA GLY A 283 -10.81 -1.33 11.34
C GLY A 283 -9.37 -0.86 11.55
N VAL A 284 -8.44 -1.80 11.46
CA VAL A 284 -7.01 -1.55 11.46
C VAL A 284 -6.35 -2.36 10.35
N LEU A 285 -5.38 -1.74 9.68
CA LEU A 285 -4.57 -2.35 8.64
C LEU A 285 -3.09 -2.17 9.00
N PHE A 286 -2.32 -3.25 8.92
CA PHE A 286 -0.86 -3.27 9.02
C PHE A 286 -0.29 -3.66 7.67
N ASP A 287 0.86 -3.07 7.32
CA ASP A 287 1.56 -3.28 6.07
C ASP A 287 3.03 -3.64 6.33
N ALA A 288 3.54 -4.56 5.52
CA ALA A 288 4.97 -4.86 5.41
C ALA A 288 5.31 -5.03 3.93
N HIS A 289 6.00 -4.04 3.39
CA HIS A 289 6.32 -3.91 1.98
C HIS A 289 7.83 -4.02 1.77
N LEU A 290 8.27 -4.92 0.89
CA LEU A 290 9.66 -5.21 0.59
C LEU A 290 10.04 -4.72 -0.81
N TYR A 291 11.15 -4.01 -0.90
CA TYR A 291 11.69 -3.46 -2.16
C TYR A 291 12.73 -4.42 -2.74
N PHE A 292 12.32 -5.22 -3.71
CA PHE A 292 13.22 -6.19 -4.32
C PHE A 292 14.28 -5.54 -5.18
N ASP A 293 14.02 -4.37 -5.73
CA ASP A 293 15.00 -3.55 -6.46
C ASP A 293 16.23 -3.27 -5.62
N ASP A 294 16.05 -3.00 -4.32
CA ASP A 294 17.11 -2.71 -3.38
C ASP A 294 17.63 -3.94 -2.64
N LEU A 295 16.76 -4.91 -2.34
CA LEU A 295 17.14 -6.16 -1.67
C LEU A 295 17.94 -7.09 -2.60
N PHE A 296 17.53 -7.18 -3.88
CA PHE A 296 18.04 -8.15 -4.84
C PHE A 296 18.33 -7.53 -6.20
N PRO A 297 19.13 -6.42 -6.30
CA PRO A 297 19.31 -5.62 -7.52
C PRO A 297 19.93 -6.39 -8.69
N GLY A 298 20.58 -7.51 -8.43
CA GLY A 298 21.20 -8.35 -9.47
C GLY A 298 20.34 -9.54 -9.91
N SER A 299 19.16 -9.76 -9.31
CA SER A 299 18.31 -10.92 -9.56
C SER A 299 16.83 -10.57 -9.60
N LEU A 300 16.09 -10.79 -8.52
CA LEU A 300 14.62 -10.55 -8.45
C LEU A 300 14.24 -9.08 -8.65
N GLY A 301 15.08 -8.14 -8.21
CA GLY A 301 14.89 -6.70 -8.36
C GLY A 301 15.45 -6.11 -9.64
N LYS A 302 15.71 -6.93 -10.68
CA LYS A 302 16.16 -6.45 -11.98
C LYS A 302 15.04 -6.60 -13.01
N PRO A 303 14.70 -5.54 -13.80
CA PRO A 303 13.74 -5.68 -14.89
C PRO A 303 14.08 -6.85 -15.82
N LEU A 304 13.06 -7.47 -16.40
CA LEU A 304 13.23 -8.64 -17.27
C LEU A 304 13.90 -8.27 -18.58
N PHE A 305 13.68 -7.02 -19.07
CA PHE A 305 14.20 -6.50 -20.34
C PHE A 305 14.76 -5.07 -20.20
#